data_7cef9a02ecbf734c9845adbf91bc5996
#
_entry.id   7cef9a02ecbf734c9845adbf91bc5996
#
_cell.length_a   1.000
_cell.length_b   1.000
_cell.length_c   1.000
_cell.angle_alpha   90.00
_cell.angle_beta   90.00
_cell.angle_gamma   90.00
#
_symmetry.space_group_name_H-M   'P 1'
#
loop_
_entity.id
_entity.type
_entity.pdbx_description
1 polymer ?
#
loop_
_entity_poly.entity_id
_entity_poly.type
_entity_poly.pdbx_seq_one_letter_code
_entity_poly.pdbx_strand_id
1 'polypeptide(L)'
;SLTLSGAAEGMKFYLLPSMDSIRENGLRSLITDAMNQAFFTLSLGIAAMEIFGSYMSDDHALAGESIRICALDTFVALMAGTIIFPACFSYGVAPDNGPSLLFVTLPQVFVNMAGGRFWGTLFFLFMMFASMSTVLAVFENILAICMDTFGWSRKKAVLINGPVSYTHLTLP
;
A
#
# COMPACT_ATOMS: atom_id res chain seq x y z
N SER A 1 -5.29 -9.75 -18.51
CA SER A 1 -5.57 -8.33 -18.83
C SER A 1 -4.91 -7.88 -20.14
N LEU A 2 -3.66 -8.25 -20.40
CA LEU A 2 -2.88 -7.80 -21.58
C LEU A 2 -3.43 -8.24 -22.94
N THR A 3 -4.31 -9.22 -22.97
CA THR A 3 -4.97 -9.73 -24.19
C THR A 3 -6.33 -9.09 -24.49
N LEU A 4 -6.79 -8.18 -23.63
CA LEU A 4 -8.09 -7.51 -23.75
C LEU A 4 -8.00 -6.29 -24.69
N SER A 5 -9.10 -5.99 -25.36
CA SER A 5 -9.22 -4.74 -26.15
C SER A 5 -9.11 -3.55 -25.18
N GLY A 6 -8.25 -2.58 -25.48
CA GLY A 6 -7.96 -1.44 -24.59
C GLY A 6 -6.78 -1.64 -23.62
N ALA A 7 -6.24 -2.87 -23.50
CA ALA A 7 -5.09 -3.12 -22.65
C ALA A 7 -3.84 -2.31 -23.02
N ALA A 8 -3.60 -2.12 -24.32
CA ALA A 8 -2.49 -1.33 -24.81
C ALA A 8 -2.61 0.16 -24.42
N GLU A 9 -3.82 0.70 -24.41
CA GLU A 9 -4.10 2.08 -24.00
C GLU A 9 -3.87 2.26 -22.50
N GLY A 10 -4.37 1.34 -21.68
CA GLY A 10 -4.14 1.34 -20.24
C GLY A 10 -2.66 1.18 -19.87
N MET A 11 -1.93 0.35 -20.60
CA MET A 11 -0.47 0.21 -20.43
C MET A 11 0.28 1.48 -20.80
N LYS A 12 -0.12 2.12 -21.91
CA LYS A 12 0.44 3.39 -22.35
C LYS A 12 0.16 4.49 -21.32
N PHE A 13 -1.05 4.56 -20.80
CA PHE A 13 -1.43 5.49 -19.75
C PHE A 13 -0.56 5.33 -18.49
N TYR A 14 -0.28 4.10 -18.08
CA TYR A 14 0.47 3.81 -16.87
C TYR A 14 1.98 4.02 -17.02
N LEU A 15 2.58 3.59 -18.13
CA LEU A 15 4.04 3.57 -18.28
C LEU A 15 4.61 4.82 -18.96
N LEU A 16 3.81 5.55 -19.75
CA LEU A 16 4.30 6.74 -20.43
C LEU A 16 4.01 7.99 -19.60
N PRO A 17 5.06 8.75 -19.23
CA PRO A 17 4.87 10.00 -18.53
C PRO A 17 4.13 11.02 -19.40
N SER A 18 3.14 11.69 -18.83
CA SER A 18 2.47 12.82 -19.47
C SER A 18 3.35 14.06 -19.37
N MET A 19 3.90 14.49 -20.49
CA MET A 19 4.70 15.72 -20.55
C MET A 19 3.87 16.96 -20.24
N ASP A 20 2.59 16.93 -20.53
CA ASP A 20 1.66 18.03 -20.23
C ASP A 20 1.46 18.16 -18.70
N SER A 21 1.30 17.06 -17.99
CA SER A 21 1.22 17.07 -16.51
C SER A 21 2.52 17.58 -15.85
N ILE A 22 3.67 17.28 -16.42
CA ILE A 22 4.96 17.80 -15.94
C ILE A 22 5.05 19.30 -16.15
N ARG A 23 4.54 19.80 -17.27
CA ARG A 23 4.52 21.24 -17.59
C ARG A 23 3.55 22.02 -16.72
N GLU A 24 2.37 21.47 -16.45
CA GLU A 24 1.33 22.13 -15.64
C GLU A 24 1.67 22.15 -14.15
N ASN A 25 2.12 21.02 -13.59
CA ASN A 25 2.37 20.88 -12.16
C ASN A 25 3.80 21.24 -11.75
N GLY A 26 4.72 21.28 -12.70
CA GLY A 26 6.13 21.55 -12.45
C GLY A 26 6.91 20.34 -11.91
N LEU A 27 8.18 20.28 -12.25
CA LEU A 27 9.08 19.18 -11.84
C LEU A 27 9.21 19.08 -10.30
N ARG A 28 9.16 20.20 -9.61
CA ARG A 28 9.25 20.25 -8.14
C ARG A 28 8.09 19.53 -7.47
N SER A 29 6.86 19.76 -7.93
CA SER A 29 5.66 19.07 -7.41
C SER A 29 5.78 17.58 -7.64
N LEU A 30 6.15 17.16 -8.85
CA LEU A 30 6.32 15.75 -9.21
C LEU A 30 7.32 15.04 -8.28
N ILE A 31 8.47 15.66 -8.00
CA ILE A 31 9.49 15.11 -7.10
C ILE A 31 8.93 15.03 -5.67
N THR A 32 8.24 16.08 -5.20
CA THR A 32 7.66 16.08 -3.86
C THR A 32 6.61 14.99 -3.70
N ASP A 33 5.74 14.81 -4.69
CA ASP A 33 4.69 13.79 -4.67
C ASP A 33 5.28 12.38 -4.71
N ALA A 34 6.31 12.16 -5.51
CA ALA A 34 7.04 10.90 -5.55
C ALA A 34 7.74 10.59 -4.21
N MET A 35 8.35 11.59 -3.59
CA MET A 35 8.95 11.44 -2.26
C MET A 35 7.89 11.12 -1.20
N ASN A 36 6.78 11.84 -1.18
CA ASN A 36 5.67 11.58 -0.26
C ASN A 36 5.14 10.15 -0.44
N GLN A 37 4.98 9.69 -1.67
CA GLN A 37 4.55 8.33 -1.96
C GLN A 37 5.56 7.29 -1.45
N ALA A 38 6.86 7.50 -1.65
CA ALA A 38 7.91 6.61 -1.15
C ALA A 38 7.92 6.55 0.39
N PHE A 39 7.78 7.69 1.07
CA PHE A 39 7.65 7.75 2.52
C PHE A 39 6.43 6.98 3.03
N PHE A 40 5.30 7.10 2.33
CA PHE A 40 4.07 6.43 2.71
C PHE A 40 4.16 4.91 2.51
N THR A 41 4.59 4.46 1.32
CA THR A 41 4.62 3.03 0.98
C THR A 41 5.63 2.24 1.81
N LEU A 42 6.79 2.85 2.13
CA LEU A 42 7.82 2.26 2.99
C LEU A 42 7.56 2.47 4.49
N SER A 43 6.46 3.12 4.85
CA SER A 43 6.07 3.37 6.25
C SER A 43 7.15 4.05 7.09
N LEU A 44 7.97 4.93 6.47
CA LEU A 44 9.08 5.60 7.15
C LEU A 44 8.59 6.58 8.22
N GLY A 45 7.47 7.28 7.97
CA GLY A 45 6.93 8.28 8.88
C GLY A 45 6.35 7.75 10.20
N ILE A 46 6.05 6.47 10.27
CA ILE A 46 5.47 5.80 11.46
C ILE A 46 6.46 4.87 12.17
N ALA A 47 7.74 4.95 11.83
CA ALA A 47 8.82 4.15 12.41
C ALA A 47 8.61 2.61 12.36
N ALA A 48 7.71 2.10 11.49
CA ALA A 48 7.45 0.67 11.39
C ALA A 48 8.70 -0.11 10.94
N MET A 49 9.49 0.45 10.03
CA MET A 49 10.76 -0.16 9.59
C MET A 49 11.82 -0.17 10.69
N GLU A 50 11.84 0.82 11.58
CA GLU A 50 12.76 0.86 12.73
C GLU A 50 12.43 -0.25 13.71
N ILE A 51 11.15 -0.47 14.01
CA ILE A 51 10.70 -1.56 14.90
C ILE A 51 11.06 -2.92 14.29
N PHE A 52 10.78 -3.16 13.03
CA PHE A 52 11.18 -4.41 12.38
C PHE A 52 12.70 -4.59 12.33
N GLY A 53 13.44 -3.51 12.09
CA GLY A 53 14.90 -3.51 12.15
C GLY A 53 15.44 -3.87 13.54
N SER A 54 14.77 -3.44 14.62
CA SER A 54 15.19 -3.76 16.00
C SER A 54 15.02 -5.24 16.36
N TYR A 55 14.19 -5.99 15.62
CA TYR A 55 14.01 -7.43 15.81
C TYR A 55 14.93 -8.29 14.94
N MET A 56 15.69 -7.65 14.04
CA MET A 56 16.66 -8.39 13.21
C MET A 56 17.86 -8.81 14.03
N SER A 57 18.36 -10.03 13.75
CA SER A 57 19.62 -10.52 14.33
C SER A 57 20.84 -9.83 13.68
N ASP A 58 21.94 -9.78 14.40
CA ASP A 58 23.20 -9.14 13.97
C ASP A 58 23.82 -9.77 12.70
N ASP A 59 23.35 -10.95 12.30
CA ASP A 59 23.80 -11.68 11.10
C ASP A 59 23.30 -11.05 9.79
N HIS A 60 22.35 -10.12 9.84
CA HIS A 60 21.76 -9.47 8.67
C HIS A 60 22.33 -8.08 8.42
N ALA A 61 22.73 -7.82 7.18
CA ALA A 61 23.17 -6.50 6.76
C ALA A 61 21.96 -5.58 6.50
N LEU A 62 21.70 -4.61 7.36
CA LEU A 62 20.57 -3.68 7.25
C LEU A 62 20.47 -3.01 5.88
N ALA A 63 21.60 -2.58 5.31
CA ALA A 63 21.62 -1.96 3.98
C ALA A 63 21.15 -2.93 2.88
N GLY A 64 21.57 -4.19 2.95
CA GLY A 64 21.17 -5.23 2.00
C GLY A 64 19.67 -5.52 2.07
N GLU A 65 19.11 -5.63 3.27
CA GLU A 65 17.69 -5.87 3.47
C GLU A 65 16.86 -4.65 3.05
N SER A 66 17.31 -3.43 3.34
CA SER A 66 16.64 -2.21 2.88
C SER A 66 16.54 -2.13 1.36
N ILE A 67 17.62 -2.45 0.65
CA ILE A 67 17.59 -2.49 -0.83
C ILE A 67 16.63 -3.56 -1.36
N ARG A 68 16.60 -4.75 -0.72
CA ARG A 68 15.67 -5.81 -1.11
C ARG A 68 14.22 -5.40 -0.90
N ILE A 69 13.89 -4.76 0.23
CA ILE A 69 12.55 -4.26 0.53
C ILE A 69 12.13 -3.22 -0.51
N CYS A 70 12.96 -2.21 -0.79
CA CYS A 70 12.67 -1.21 -1.80
C CYS A 70 12.47 -1.81 -3.20
N ALA A 71 13.30 -2.78 -3.58
CA ALA A 71 13.20 -3.45 -4.86
C ALA A 71 11.90 -4.27 -4.98
N LEU A 72 11.53 -5.01 -3.92
CA LEU A 72 10.30 -5.78 -3.89
C LEU A 72 9.05 -4.88 -3.89
N ASP A 73 9.05 -3.81 -3.10
CA ASP A 73 7.96 -2.84 -3.05
C ASP A 73 7.73 -2.23 -4.45
N THR A 74 8.80 -1.74 -5.08
CA THR A 74 8.73 -1.20 -6.44
C THR A 74 8.25 -2.23 -7.46
N PHE A 75 8.74 -3.46 -7.38
CA PHE A 75 8.33 -4.55 -8.28
C PHE A 75 6.83 -4.86 -8.14
N VAL A 76 6.34 -5.00 -6.91
CA VAL A 76 4.92 -5.28 -6.65
C VAL A 76 4.04 -4.12 -7.12
N ALA A 77 4.45 -2.86 -6.86
CA ALA A 77 3.73 -1.68 -7.32
C ALA A 77 3.62 -1.63 -8.86
N LEU A 78 4.73 -1.88 -9.57
CA LEU A 78 4.74 -1.95 -11.03
C LEU A 78 3.85 -3.07 -11.55
N MET A 79 3.92 -4.27 -10.97
CA MET A 79 3.07 -5.40 -11.36
C MET A 79 1.59 -5.12 -11.12
N ALA A 80 1.22 -4.53 -9.98
CA ALA A 80 -0.15 -4.15 -9.68
C ALA A 80 -0.69 -3.16 -10.72
N GLY A 81 0.06 -2.12 -11.05
CA GLY A 81 -0.32 -1.14 -12.07
C GLY A 81 -0.52 -1.77 -13.45
N THR A 82 0.38 -2.67 -13.87
CA THR A 82 0.24 -3.39 -15.16
C THR A 82 -0.97 -4.32 -15.24
N ILE A 83 -1.58 -4.67 -14.12
CA ILE A 83 -2.80 -5.47 -14.06
C ILE A 83 -4.03 -4.57 -14.01
N ILE A 84 -4.01 -3.55 -13.14
CA ILE A 84 -5.17 -2.72 -12.82
C ILE A 84 -5.51 -1.78 -13.98
N PHE A 85 -4.56 -1.00 -14.48
CA PHE A 85 -4.86 0.00 -15.52
C PHE A 85 -5.34 -0.61 -16.84
N PRO A 86 -4.69 -1.64 -17.41
CA PRO A 86 -5.23 -2.30 -18.59
C PRO A 86 -6.60 -2.92 -18.38
N ALA A 87 -6.91 -3.41 -17.17
CA ALA A 87 -8.24 -3.92 -16.87
C ALA A 87 -9.28 -2.80 -16.86
N CYS A 88 -9.01 -1.67 -16.20
CA CYS A 88 -9.91 -0.51 -16.18
C CYS A 88 -10.26 -0.04 -17.60
N PHE A 89 -9.25 0.18 -18.45
CA PHE A 89 -9.45 0.60 -19.84
C PHE A 89 -10.20 -0.44 -20.69
N SER A 90 -9.94 -1.72 -20.46
CA SER A 90 -10.61 -2.80 -21.20
C SER A 90 -12.09 -2.95 -20.86
N TYR A 91 -12.48 -2.60 -19.65
CA TYR A 91 -13.90 -2.64 -19.22
C TYR A 91 -14.57 -1.27 -19.26
N GLY A 92 -13.91 -0.25 -19.81
CA GLY A 92 -14.47 1.10 -19.95
C GLY A 92 -14.73 1.81 -18.62
N VAL A 93 -13.98 1.42 -17.58
CA VAL A 93 -14.06 2.03 -16.25
C VAL A 93 -12.93 3.04 -16.12
N ALA A 94 -13.26 4.30 -15.84
CA ALA A 94 -12.24 5.32 -15.64
C ALA A 94 -11.35 4.99 -14.42
N PRO A 95 -10.02 5.03 -14.55
CA PRO A 95 -9.14 4.86 -13.41
C PRO A 95 -9.25 6.07 -12.49
N ASP A 96 -9.76 5.84 -11.30
CA ASP A 96 -9.89 6.87 -10.27
C ASP A 96 -8.67 6.84 -9.34
N ASN A 97 -8.56 7.81 -8.45
CA ASN A 97 -7.43 7.95 -7.53
C ASN A 97 -7.79 7.54 -6.10
N GLY A 98 -6.80 7.06 -5.37
CA GLY A 98 -6.93 6.77 -3.94
C GLY A 98 -7.91 5.65 -3.61
N PRO A 99 -8.65 5.73 -2.49
CA PRO A 99 -9.56 4.69 -2.04
C PRO A 99 -10.67 4.34 -3.03
N SER A 100 -11.09 5.30 -3.85
CA SER A 100 -12.09 5.13 -4.89
C SER A 100 -11.69 4.08 -5.94
N LEU A 101 -10.40 4.01 -6.29
CA LEU A 101 -9.87 2.97 -7.17
C LEU A 101 -10.13 1.56 -6.59
N LEU A 102 -9.92 1.37 -5.30
CA LEU A 102 -10.04 0.09 -4.63
C LEU A 102 -11.48 -0.34 -4.36
N PHE A 103 -12.34 0.60 -3.94
CA PHE A 103 -13.68 0.28 -3.43
C PHE A 103 -14.81 0.57 -4.43
N VAL A 104 -14.55 1.33 -5.48
CA VAL A 104 -15.53 1.65 -6.51
C VAL A 104 -15.10 1.08 -7.87
N THR A 105 -13.91 1.45 -8.35
CA THR A 105 -13.45 1.10 -9.69
C THR A 105 -13.17 -0.39 -9.85
N LEU A 106 -12.39 -1.00 -8.95
CA LEU A 106 -12.06 -2.43 -9.05
C LEU A 106 -13.26 -3.37 -8.88
N PRO A 107 -14.23 -3.15 -7.98
CA PRO A 107 -15.45 -3.93 -7.98
C PRO A 107 -16.21 -3.90 -9.31
N GLN A 108 -16.29 -2.74 -9.99
CA GLN A 108 -16.91 -2.63 -11.31
C GLN A 108 -16.15 -3.46 -12.36
N VAL A 109 -14.83 -3.47 -12.33
CA VAL A 109 -14.02 -4.33 -13.20
C VAL A 109 -14.33 -5.81 -12.94
N PHE A 110 -14.37 -6.23 -11.67
CA PHE A 110 -14.67 -7.62 -11.30
C PHE A 110 -16.10 -8.04 -11.71
N VAL A 111 -17.10 -7.16 -11.56
CA VAL A 111 -18.47 -7.48 -11.99
C VAL A 111 -18.56 -7.76 -13.49
N ASN A 112 -17.77 -7.07 -14.30
CA ASN A 112 -17.76 -7.21 -15.75
C ASN A 112 -16.82 -8.31 -16.27
N MET A 113 -16.02 -8.92 -15.40
CA MET A 113 -15.03 -9.92 -15.77
C MET A 113 -15.57 -11.34 -15.63
N ALA A 114 -15.18 -12.25 -16.55
CA ALA A 114 -15.50 -13.68 -16.42
C ALA A 114 -14.85 -14.25 -15.14
N GLY A 115 -15.68 -14.89 -14.29
CA GLY A 115 -15.24 -15.38 -12.98
C GLY A 115 -14.94 -14.28 -11.95
N GLY A 116 -15.43 -13.06 -12.17
CA GLY A 116 -15.14 -11.90 -11.36
C GLY A 116 -15.50 -12.04 -9.87
N ARG A 117 -16.54 -12.85 -9.54
CA ARG A 117 -16.83 -13.16 -8.12
C ARG A 117 -15.68 -13.87 -7.44
N PHE A 118 -15.09 -14.87 -8.08
CA PHE A 118 -13.95 -15.61 -7.53
C PHE A 118 -12.72 -14.69 -7.40
N TRP A 119 -12.34 -14.02 -8.47
CA TRP A 119 -11.17 -13.14 -8.49
C TRP A 119 -11.32 -11.94 -7.57
N GLY A 120 -12.52 -11.33 -7.54
CA GLY A 120 -12.81 -10.23 -6.62
C GLY A 120 -12.75 -10.65 -5.16
N THR A 121 -13.34 -11.81 -4.80
CA THR A 121 -13.24 -12.33 -3.43
C THR A 121 -11.79 -12.60 -3.04
N LEU A 122 -11.01 -13.20 -3.90
CA LEU A 122 -9.59 -13.48 -3.66
C LEU A 122 -8.78 -12.19 -3.49
N PHE A 123 -9.02 -11.21 -4.34
CA PHE A 123 -8.37 -9.89 -4.25
C PHE A 123 -8.67 -9.21 -2.92
N PHE A 124 -9.94 -9.09 -2.52
CA PHE A 124 -10.31 -8.43 -1.27
C PHE A 124 -9.87 -9.22 -0.04
N LEU A 125 -9.80 -10.54 -0.13
CA LEU A 125 -9.24 -11.39 0.93
C LEU A 125 -7.74 -11.08 1.15
N PHE A 126 -6.96 -11.04 0.07
CA PHE A 126 -5.54 -10.67 0.18
C PHE A 126 -5.35 -9.23 0.65
N MET A 127 -6.20 -8.30 0.19
CA MET A 127 -6.16 -6.92 0.65
C MET A 127 -6.48 -6.80 2.14
N MET A 128 -7.41 -7.62 2.65
CA MET A 128 -7.69 -7.70 4.09
C MET A 128 -6.46 -8.18 4.88
N PHE A 129 -5.76 -9.22 4.42
CA PHE A 129 -4.52 -9.67 5.08
C PHE A 129 -3.41 -8.61 5.02
N ALA A 130 -3.26 -7.92 3.89
CA ALA A 130 -2.27 -6.85 3.74
C ALA A 130 -2.56 -5.68 4.69
N SER A 131 -3.82 -5.24 4.78
CA SER A 131 -4.21 -4.17 5.71
C SER A 131 -4.05 -4.59 7.17
N MET A 132 -4.36 -5.84 7.51
CA MET A 132 -4.18 -6.37 8.85
C MET A 132 -2.71 -6.39 9.28
N SER A 133 -1.79 -6.75 8.37
CA SER A 133 -0.35 -6.70 8.66
C SER A 133 0.15 -5.29 8.94
N THR A 134 -0.36 -4.29 8.21
CA THR A 134 -0.05 -2.87 8.44
C THR A 134 -0.55 -2.39 9.80
N VAL A 135 -1.80 -2.73 10.17
CA VAL A 135 -2.36 -2.39 11.48
C VAL A 135 -1.53 -3.00 12.61
N LEU A 136 -1.13 -4.26 12.47
CA LEU A 136 -0.26 -4.92 13.46
C LEU A 136 1.10 -4.23 13.59
N ALA A 137 1.70 -3.79 12.49
CA ALA A 137 2.97 -3.06 12.51
C ALA A 137 2.87 -1.72 13.25
N VAL A 138 1.82 -0.95 12.98
CA VAL A 138 1.56 0.32 13.68
C VAL A 138 1.30 0.07 15.18
N PHE A 139 0.51 -0.95 15.49
CA PHE A 139 0.23 -1.31 16.89
C PHE A 139 1.48 -1.75 17.64
N GLU A 140 2.34 -2.54 17.01
CA GLU A 140 3.63 -2.96 17.59
C GLU A 140 4.54 -1.75 17.88
N ASN A 141 4.55 -0.75 17.01
CA ASN A 141 5.28 0.49 17.25
C ASN A 141 4.80 1.22 18.51
N ILE A 142 3.47 1.35 18.67
CA ILE A 142 2.88 1.96 19.87
C ILE A 142 3.25 1.17 21.13
N LEU A 143 3.20 -0.16 21.05
CA LEU A 143 3.58 -1.02 22.17
C LEU A 143 5.06 -0.85 22.55
N ALA A 144 5.95 -0.80 21.56
CA ALA A 144 7.38 -0.60 21.79
C ALA A 144 7.63 0.74 22.50
N ILE A 145 7.04 1.82 22.03
CA ILE A 145 7.15 3.14 22.66
C ILE A 145 6.66 3.09 24.13
N CYS A 146 5.54 2.43 24.40
CA CYS A 146 5.02 2.30 25.77
C CYS A 146 5.94 1.45 26.67
N MET A 147 6.52 0.38 26.13
CA MET A 147 7.45 -0.46 26.89
C MET A 147 8.75 0.29 27.20
N ASP A 148 9.31 0.99 26.21
CA ASP A 148 10.60 1.68 26.36
C ASP A 148 10.48 2.95 27.20
N THR A 149 9.39 3.72 27.03
CA THR A 149 9.21 4.99 27.75
C THR A 149 8.74 4.80 29.18
N PHE A 150 7.78 3.89 29.40
CA PHE A 150 7.13 3.71 30.70
C PHE A 150 7.58 2.45 31.45
N GLY A 151 8.45 1.65 30.86
CA GLY A 151 8.91 0.38 31.44
C GLY A 151 7.77 -0.64 31.61
N TRP A 152 6.70 -0.57 30.77
CA TRP A 152 5.57 -1.46 30.88
C TRP A 152 5.92 -2.86 30.37
N SER A 153 5.34 -3.88 31.02
CA SER A 153 5.38 -5.22 30.45
C SER A 153 4.48 -5.26 29.18
N ARG A 154 4.84 -6.10 28.22
CA ARG A 154 4.09 -6.29 26.96
C ARG A 154 2.60 -6.55 27.20
N LYS A 155 2.25 -7.38 28.19
CA LYS A 155 0.87 -7.68 28.56
C LYS A 155 0.10 -6.41 28.97
N LYS A 156 0.72 -5.57 29.81
CA LYS A 156 0.14 -4.31 30.26
C LYS A 156 -0.04 -3.33 29.11
N ALA A 157 0.95 -3.19 28.26
CA ALA A 157 0.89 -2.32 27.09
C ALA A 157 -0.26 -2.74 26.15
N VAL A 158 -0.39 -4.03 25.84
CA VAL A 158 -1.48 -4.55 24.97
C VAL A 158 -2.86 -4.31 25.60
N LEU A 159 -3.03 -4.60 26.91
CA LEU A 159 -4.32 -4.44 27.61
C LEU A 159 -4.79 -2.99 27.68
N ILE A 160 -3.88 -2.04 27.74
CA ILE A 160 -4.23 -0.61 27.79
C ILE A 160 -4.45 -0.05 26.37
N ASN A 161 -3.54 -0.34 25.44
CA ASN A 161 -3.62 0.23 24.09
C ASN A 161 -4.67 -0.43 23.19
N GLY A 162 -5.02 -1.71 23.42
CA GLY A 162 -6.06 -2.40 22.65
C GLY A 162 -7.43 -1.72 22.73
N PRO A 163 -8.00 -1.49 23.93
CA PRO A 163 -9.25 -0.75 24.07
C PRO A 163 -9.18 0.69 23.55
N VAL A 164 -8.07 1.39 23.80
CA VAL A 164 -7.89 2.77 23.31
C VAL A 164 -7.93 2.81 21.79
N SER A 165 -7.21 1.93 21.11
CA SER A 165 -7.22 1.84 19.64
C SER A 165 -8.62 1.49 19.12
N TYR A 166 -9.32 0.57 19.78
CA TYR A 166 -10.70 0.21 19.40
C TYR A 166 -11.65 1.40 19.53
N THR A 167 -11.58 2.14 20.62
CA THR A 167 -12.46 3.31 20.83
C THR A 167 -12.19 4.41 19.80
N HIS A 168 -10.95 4.70 19.47
CA HIS A 168 -10.60 5.68 18.44
C HIS A 168 -11.02 5.28 17.02
N LEU A 169 -11.14 3.98 16.74
CA LEU A 169 -11.62 3.49 15.44
C LEU A 169 -13.15 3.44 15.34
N THR A 170 -13.86 3.37 16.46
CA THR A 170 -15.32 3.15 16.49
C THR A 170 -16.13 4.37 16.90
N LEU A 171 -15.50 5.38 17.48
CA LEU A 171 -16.18 6.63 17.83
C LEU A 171 -15.97 7.66 16.71
N PRO A 172 -17.07 8.34 16.29
CA PRO A 172 -17.01 9.40 15.28
C PRO A 172 -16.25 10.64 15.78
#